data_f282208212dbd17fda036e4189f95fbb
#
_entry.id   f282208212dbd17fda036e4189f95fbb
#
_cell.length_a   1.000
_cell.length_b   1.000
_cell.length_c   1.000
_cell.angle_alpha   90.00
_cell.angle_beta   90.00
_cell.angle_gamma   90.00
#
_symmetry.space_group_name_H-M   'P 1'
#
loop_
_entity.id
_entity.type
_entity.pdbx_description
1 polymer ?
#
loop_
_entity_poly.entity_id
_entity_poly.type
_entity_poly.pdbx_seq_one_letter_code
_entity_poly.pdbx_strand_id
1 'polypeptide(L)'
;DYKNIEYIVVDADSSDETKNIIQQFEDKISLFICEKDNGIYDGMNKGIKNSTGEIIGILNSDDIYSSEKVISQVVSKLKITNASTLYADLVFVKKDNLNKVMRYWKSGQFSIKKLKKGWMLPHPTLFVRKEVYERFGLYNYEFKKSSDYEMVLRVLYKNNLTTTYLPKIIVKMRLGGVSNKNII
;
A
#
# COMPACT_ATOMS: atom_id res chain seq x y z
N ASP A 1 9.74 12.90 -8.00
CA ASP A 1 9.59 14.35 -7.86
C ASP A 1 9.57 14.83 -6.39
N TYR A 2 9.15 13.97 -5.46
CA TYR A 2 9.12 14.27 -4.03
C TYR A 2 10.42 13.78 -3.37
N LYS A 3 11.14 14.68 -2.70
CA LYS A 3 12.50 14.38 -2.20
C LYS A 3 12.56 13.84 -0.78
N ASN A 4 11.55 14.14 0.05
CA ASN A 4 11.54 13.72 1.46
C ASN A 4 10.88 12.33 1.59
N ILE A 5 11.56 11.30 1.09
CA ILE A 5 11.11 9.91 1.12
C ILE A 5 12.10 9.08 1.94
N GLU A 6 11.59 8.36 2.91
CA GLU A 6 12.25 7.24 3.56
C GLU A 6 11.84 5.96 2.83
N TYR A 7 12.78 5.32 2.14
CA TYR A 7 12.51 4.11 1.38
C TYR A 7 12.97 2.89 2.16
N ILE A 8 12.02 2.14 2.68
CA ILE A 8 12.26 0.91 3.45
C ILE A 8 11.90 -0.29 2.59
N VAL A 9 12.84 -1.21 2.43
CA VAL A 9 12.63 -2.49 1.75
C VAL A 9 12.59 -3.60 2.79
N VAL A 10 11.54 -4.43 2.73
CA VAL A 10 11.37 -5.60 3.60
C VAL A 10 11.33 -6.84 2.73
N ASP A 11 12.25 -7.75 2.94
CA ASP A 11 12.36 -9.04 2.24
C ASP A 11 12.23 -10.19 3.23
N ALA A 12 11.40 -11.16 2.90
CA ALA A 12 11.11 -12.34 3.73
C ALA A 12 12.21 -13.41 3.68
N ASP A 13 13.47 -13.01 3.52
CA ASP A 13 14.63 -13.88 3.34
C ASP A 13 14.58 -14.68 2.03
N SER A 14 14.30 -13.97 0.93
CA SER A 14 14.26 -14.56 -0.42
C SER A 14 15.55 -15.31 -0.76
N SER A 15 15.39 -16.47 -1.41
CA SER A 15 16.49 -17.34 -1.81
C SER A 15 16.92 -17.17 -3.28
N ASP A 16 16.25 -16.29 -4.01
CA ASP A 16 16.54 -15.93 -5.40
C ASP A 16 17.46 -14.69 -5.50
N GLU A 17 17.58 -14.12 -6.68
CA GLU A 17 18.40 -12.93 -6.96
C GLU A 17 17.90 -11.63 -6.31
N THR A 18 16.80 -11.65 -5.53
CA THR A 18 16.19 -10.45 -4.93
C THR A 18 17.21 -9.65 -4.13
N LYS A 19 18.00 -10.31 -3.27
CA LYS A 19 19.00 -9.63 -2.41
C LYS A 19 20.09 -8.95 -3.25
N ASN A 20 20.57 -9.62 -4.30
CA ASN A 20 21.58 -9.06 -5.20
C ASN A 20 21.06 -7.86 -5.98
N ILE A 21 19.77 -7.89 -6.35
CA ILE A 21 19.11 -6.75 -7.01
C ILE A 21 18.96 -5.58 -6.03
N ILE A 22 18.52 -5.83 -4.80
CA ILE A 22 18.37 -4.79 -3.77
C ILE A 22 19.69 -4.10 -3.49
N GLN A 23 20.79 -4.86 -3.40
CA GLN A 23 22.13 -4.31 -3.16
C GLN A 23 22.57 -3.32 -4.23
N GLN A 24 22.12 -3.46 -5.48
CA GLN A 24 22.42 -2.49 -6.55
C GLN A 24 21.77 -1.13 -6.36
N PHE A 25 20.84 -1.01 -5.41
CA PHE A 25 20.10 0.21 -5.10
C PHE A 25 20.29 0.66 -3.65
N GLU A 26 21.32 0.16 -2.96
CA GLU A 26 21.56 0.46 -1.54
C GLU A 26 21.69 1.96 -1.25
N ASP A 27 22.24 2.73 -2.20
CA ASP A 27 22.37 4.18 -2.14
C ASP A 27 21.01 4.92 -2.07
N LYS A 28 19.92 4.27 -2.46
CA LYS A 28 18.54 4.83 -2.51
C LYS A 28 17.64 4.27 -1.41
N ILE A 29 18.09 3.24 -0.71
CA ILE A 29 17.33 2.56 0.32
C ILE A 29 17.74 3.08 1.68
N SER A 30 16.78 3.62 2.45
CA SER A 30 17.02 4.13 3.79
C SER A 30 17.22 3.01 4.81
N LEU A 31 16.51 1.89 4.62
CA LEU A 31 16.61 0.70 5.48
C LEU A 31 16.26 -0.56 4.69
N PHE A 32 17.10 -1.57 4.77
CA PHE A 32 16.82 -2.92 4.26
C PHE A 32 16.66 -3.91 5.43
N ILE A 33 15.50 -4.54 5.52
CA ILE A 33 15.17 -5.59 6.49
C ILE A 33 15.06 -6.90 5.71
N CYS A 34 15.95 -7.86 6.02
CA CYS A 34 15.95 -9.17 5.38
C CYS A 34 15.88 -10.24 6.46
N GLU A 35 14.71 -10.77 6.70
CA GLU A 35 14.46 -11.82 7.70
C GLU A 35 13.13 -12.53 7.40
N LYS A 36 13.02 -13.79 7.82
CA LYS A 36 11.77 -14.56 7.68
C LYS A 36 10.59 -13.84 8.30
N ASP A 37 9.44 -13.93 7.66
CA ASP A 37 8.19 -13.38 8.17
C ASP A 37 7.08 -14.46 8.27
N ASN A 38 5.99 -14.11 8.95
CA ASN A 38 4.79 -14.92 9.10
C ASN A 38 3.72 -14.57 8.02
N GLY A 39 4.16 -14.09 6.87
CA GLY A 39 3.33 -13.68 5.73
C GLY A 39 3.34 -12.19 5.49
N ILE A 40 2.72 -11.76 4.39
CA ILE A 40 2.79 -10.40 3.83
C ILE A 40 2.48 -9.29 4.86
N TYR A 41 1.52 -9.50 5.75
CA TYR A 41 1.17 -8.50 6.77
C TYR A 41 2.20 -8.36 7.88
N ASP A 42 2.94 -9.44 8.20
CA ASP A 42 4.07 -9.37 9.12
C ASP A 42 5.22 -8.56 8.50
N GLY A 43 5.53 -8.80 7.23
CA GLY A 43 6.47 -7.98 6.47
C GLY A 43 6.07 -6.49 6.44
N MET A 44 4.80 -6.19 6.15
CA MET A 44 4.26 -4.82 6.20
C MET A 44 4.44 -4.20 7.59
N ASN A 45 4.14 -4.93 8.65
CA ASN A 45 4.29 -4.46 10.03
C ASN A 45 5.74 -4.15 10.40
N LYS A 46 6.70 -4.95 9.92
CA LYS A 46 8.14 -4.69 10.11
C LYS A 46 8.53 -3.35 9.46
N GLY A 47 8.09 -3.11 8.23
CA GLY A 47 8.30 -1.83 7.55
C GLY A 47 7.68 -0.65 8.31
N ILE A 48 6.42 -0.77 8.74
CA ILE A 48 5.72 0.28 9.49
C ILE A 48 6.42 0.60 10.82
N LYS A 49 6.81 -0.42 11.58
CA LYS A 49 7.50 -0.26 12.89
C LYS A 49 8.81 0.51 12.76
N ASN A 50 9.54 0.28 11.68
CA ASN A 50 10.85 0.88 11.45
C ASN A 50 10.77 2.22 10.67
N SER A 51 9.59 2.62 10.20
CA SER A 51 9.44 3.89 9.50
C SER A 51 9.49 5.08 10.46
N THR A 52 10.05 6.20 10.01
CA THR A 52 10.08 7.48 10.73
C THR A 52 9.19 8.53 10.07
N GLY A 53 8.79 8.31 8.83
CA GLY A 53 7.98 9.23 8.04
C GLY A 53 6.56 9.44 8.59
N GLU A 54 5.99 10.64 8.40
CA GLU A 54 4.64 11.02 8.85
C GLU A 54 3.53 10.25 8.10
N ILE A 55 3.77 9.93 6.83
CA ILE A 55 2.80 9.26 5.94
C ILE A 55 3.43 7.96 5.45
N ILE A 56 2.72 6.86 5.61
CA ILE A 56 3.17 5.52 5.20
C ILE A 56 2.35 5.07 3.99
N GLY A 57 3.04 4.72 2.92
CA GLY A 57 2.48 4.00 1.77
C GLY A 57 3.17 2.66 1.62
N ILE A 58 2.42 1.63 1.30
CA ILE A 58 2.94 0.26 1.12
C ILE A 58 2.79 -0.10 -0.35
N LEU A 59 3.88 -0.55 -0.97
CA LEU A 59 3.89 -1.02 -2.35
C LEU A 59 4.46 -2.44 -2.38
N ASN A 60 3.70 -3.38 -2.92
CA ASN A 60 4.17 -4.76 -3.07
C ASN A 60 5.23 -4.85 -4.16
N SER A 61 6.08 -5.87 -4.09
CA SER A 61 7.23 -6.05 -4.99
C SER A 61 6.85 -6.20 -6.48
N ASP A 62 5.64 -6.66 -6.77
CA ASP A 62 5.13 -6.83 -8.14
C ASP A 62 4.33 -5.61 -8.65
N ASP A 63 4.09 -4.61 -7.81
CA ASP A 63 3.36 -3.40 -8.14
C ASP A 63 4.29 -2.22 -8.45
N ILE A 64 3.78 -1.23 -9.19
CA ILE A 64 4.50 0.02 -9.45
C ILE A 64 3.59 1.23 -9.33
N TYR A 65 4.14 2.37 -8.94
CA TYR A 65 3.44 3.63 -9.08
C TYR A 65 3.25 4.00 -10.56
N SER A 66 2.11 4.60 -10.88
CA SER A 66 1.74 4.94 -12.27
C SER A 66 2.58 6.07 -12.86
N SER A 67 3.18 6.90 -12.03
CA SER A 67 4.07 8.01 -12.43
C SER A 67 4.95 8.47 -11.28
N GLU A 68 5.99 9.23 -11.58
CA GLU A 68 6.88 9.86 -10.60
C GLU A 68 6.18 10.91 -9.71
N LYS A 69 4.99 11.39 -10.11
CA LYS A 69 4.23 12.43 -9.40
C LYS A 69 3.29 11.87 -8.34
N VAL A 70 3.22 10.55 -8.16
CA VAL A 70 2.27 9.92 -7.23
C VAL A 70 2.47 10.41 -5.81
N ILE A 71 3.70 10.36 -5.30
CA ILE A 71 3.99 10.71 -3.91
C ILE A 71 3.69 12.19 -3.62
N SER A 72 4.12 13.11 -4.50
CA SER A 72 3.84 14.53 -4.35
C SER A 72 2.32 14.84 -4.36
N GLN A 73 1.55 14.15 -5.21
CA GLN A 73 0.10 14.31 -5.27
C GLN A 73 -0.60 13.79 -4.00
N VAL A 74 -0.16 12.64 -3.50
CA VAL A 74 -0.68 12.05 -2.24
C VAL A 74 -0.39 12.98 -1.06
N VAL A 75 0.86 13.41 -0.90
CA VAL A 75 1.26 14.30 0.20
C VAL A 75 0.51 15.63 0.13
N SER A 76 0.43 16.25 -1.04
CA SER A 76 -0.33 17.49 -1.25
C SER A 76 -1.80 17.33 -0.87
N LYS A 77 -2.44 16.23 -1.32
CA LYS A 77 -3.85 15.97 -1.03
C LYS A 77 -4.10 15.74 0.47
N LEU A 78 -3.24 14.97 1.15
CA LEU A 78 -3.33 14.73 2.60
C LEU A 78 -3.12 16.04 3.39
N LYS A 79 -2.19 16.89 2.99
CA LYS A 79 -1.98 18.21 3.62
C LYS A 79 -3.21 19.11 3.48
N ILE A 80 -3.80 19.18 2.29
CA ILE A 80 -4.98 20.03 2.03
C ILE A 80 -6.21 19.54 2.81
N THR A 81 -6.44 18.23 2.86
CA THR A 81 -7.66 17.67 3.47
C THR A 81 -7.52 17.40 4.96
N ASN A 82 -6.29 17.39 5.48
CA ASN A 82 -5.95 16.94 6.83
C ASN A 82 -6.57 15.58 7.20
N ALA A 83 -6.77 14.72 6.21
CA ALA A 83 -7.35 13.40 6.43
C ALA A 83 -6.32 12.44 7.05
N SER A 84 -6.81 11.49 7.83
CA SER A 84 -5.99 10.43 8.47
C SER A 84 -5.47 9.42 7.46
N THR A 85 -6.22 9.21 6.37
CA THR A 85 -5.85 8.28 5.30
C THR A 85 -6.22 8.84 3.92
N LEU A 86 -5.54 8.31 2.89
CA LEU A 86 -5.86 8.57 1.48
C LEU A 86 -5.87 7.26 0.72
N TYR A 87 -6.78 7.14 -0.23
CA TYR A 87 -6.78 6.07 -1.23
C TYR A 87 -7.10 6.62 -2.62
N ALA A 88 -6.82 5.84 -3.65
CA ALA A 88 -6.98 6.25 -5.03
C ALA A 88 -7.47 5.10 -5.91
N ASP A 89 -7.41 5.26 -7.23
CA ASP A 89 -7.69 4.21 -8.19
C ASP A 89 -6.43 3.41 -8.52
N LEU A 90 -6.61 2.18 -9.01
CA LEU A 90 -5.55 1.40 -9.62
C LEU A 90 -6.00 0.75 -10.93
N VAL A 91 -5.04 0.27 -11.69
CA VAL A 91 -5.29 -0.61 -12.84
C VAL A 91 -4.55 -1.92 -12.67
N PHE A 92 -5.18 -3.01 -13.12
CA PHE A 92 -4.50 -4.27 -13.32
C PHE A 92 -3.87 -4.28 -14.70
N VAL A 93 -2.59 -4.62 -14.76
CA VAL A 93 -1.82 -4.67 -16.00
C VAL A 93 -1.30 -6.08 -16.26
N LYS A 94 -1.00 -6.39 -17.51
CA LYS A 94 -0.37 -7.66 -17.86
C LYS A 94 1.03 -7.75 -17.25
N LYS A 95 1.40 -8.94 -16.74
CA LYS A 95 2.66 -9.14 -16.01
C LYS A 95 3.89 -8.69 -16.80
N ASP A 96 3.92 -8.98 -18.10
CA ASP A 96 5.02 -8.71 -19.03
C ASP A 96 4.84 -7.41 -19.83
N ASN A 97 3.72 -6.68 -19.66
CA ASN A 97 3.44 -5.45 -20.38
C ASN A 97 2.65 -4.45 -19.54
N LEU A 98 3.35 -3.52 -18.90
CA LEU A 98 2.78 -2.52 -17.99
C LEU A 98 1.88 -1.48 -18.69
N ASN A 99 1.88 -1.44 -20.01
CA ASN A 99 1.00 -0.55 -20.80
C ASN A 99 -0.30 -1.26 -21.20
N LYS A 100 -0.38 -2.59 -21.06
CA LYS A 100 -1.59 -3.35 -21.38
C LYS A 100 -2.47 -3.43 -20.14
N VAL A 101 -3.43 -2.50 -20.04
CA VAL A 101 -4.44 -2.50 -18.97
C VAL A 101 -5.44 -3.62 -19.24
N MET A 102 -5.65 -4.46 -18.23
CA MET A 102 -6.59 -5.59 -18.25
C MET A 102 -7.90 -5.26 -17.52
N ARG A 103 -7.81 -4.49 -16.45
CA ARG A 103 -8.95 -4.08 -15.64
C ARG A 103 -8.68 -2.75 -14.94
N TYR A 104 -9.70 -1.92 -14.85
CA TYR A 104 -9.66 -0.68 -14.08
C TYR A 104 -10.46 -0.84 -12.78
N TRP A 105 -9.84 -0.56 -11.64
CA TRP A 105 -10.51 -0.48 -10.35
C TRP A 105 -10.73 0.99 -9.99
N LYS A 106 -11.90 1.51 -10.36
CA LYS A 106 -12.35 2.83 -9.97
C LYS A 106 -12.97 2.75 -8.59
N SER A 107 -12.30 3.34 -7.60
CA SER A 107 -12.69 3.26 -6.18
C SER A 107 -13.94 4.10 -5.88
N GLY A 108 -13.97 5.32 -6.39
CA GLY A 108 -15.03 6.29 -6.09
C GLY A 108 -14.97 6.83 -4.66
N GLN A 109 -15.96 7.63 -4.29
CA GLN A 109 -16.04 8.24 -2.97
C GLN A 109 -16.29 7.19 -1.87
N PHE A 110 -15.65 7.41 -0.72
CA PHE A 110 -15.81 6.57 0.46
C PHE A 110 -17.26 6.56 0.96
N SER A 111 -17.70 5.39 1.37
CA SER A 111 -19.03 5.22 1.97
C SER A 111 -19.00 4.11 3.01
N ILE A 112 -19.29 4.46 4.25
CA ILE A 112 -19.45 3.50 5.35
C ILE A 112 -20.52 2.44 5.03
N LYS A 113 -21.63 2.85 4.35
CA LYS A 113 -22.69 1.92 3.95
C LYS A 113 -22.18 0.85 2.97
N LYS A 114 -21.31 1.25 2.03
CA LYS A 114 -20.68 0.31 1.08
C LYS A 114 -19.66 -0.60 1.78
N LEU A 115 -18.84 -0.02 2.66
CA LEU A 115 -17.84 -0.77 3.44
C LEU A 115 -18.51 -1.88 4.26
N LYS A 116 -19.62 -1.60 4.96
CA LYS A 116 -20.42 -2.61 5.69
C LYS A 116 -20.97 -3.73 4.80
N LYS A 117 -21.09 -3.52 3.50
CA LYS A 117 -21.56 -4.50 2.53
C LYS A 117 -20.41 -5.22 1.79
N GLY A 118 -19.18 -5.12 2.29
CA GLY A 118 -18.02 -5.78 1.71
C GLY A 118 -17.31 -5.00 0.61
N TRP A 119 -17.73 -3.75 0.30
CA TRP A 119 -16.89 -2.92 -0.57
C TRP A 119 -15.60 -2.56 0.13
N MET A 120 -14.50 -2.63 -0.61
CA MET A 120 -13.16 -2.30 -0.13
C MET A 120 -12.51 -1.25 -1.02
N LEU A 121 -11.79 -0.32 -0.44
CA LEU A 121 -10.85 0.52 -1.18
C LEU A 121 -9.65 -0.35 -1.65
N PRO A 122 -8.98 0.01 -2.75
CA PRO A 122 -7.81 -0.76 -3.21
C PRO A 122 -6.63 -0.57 -2.27
N HIS A 123 -6.32 -1.56 -1.46
CA HIS A 123 -5.26 -1.49 -0.46
C HIS A 123 -3.90 -1.03 -1.00
N PRO A 124 -3.43 -1.43 -2.20
CA PRO A 124 -2.15 -0.95 -2.75
C PRO A 124 -2.09 0.57 -2.98
N THR A 125 -3.25 1.26 -2.96
CA THR A 125 -3.32 2.72 -3.09
C THR A 125 -3.51 3.44 -1.76
N LEU A 126 -3.55 2.71 -0.65
CA LEU A 126 -3.82 3.26 0.67
C LEU A 126 -2.55 3.88 1.27
N PHE A 127 -2.66 5.15 1.61
CA PHE A 127 -1.67 5.90 2.40
C PHE A 127 -2.29 6.25 3.75
N VAL A 128 -1.52 6.08 4.81
CA VAL A 128 -1.99 6.20 6.20
C VAL A 128 -1.01 7.07 6.99
N ARG A 129 -1.52 8.01 7.79
CA ARG A 129 -0.64 8.71 8.73
C ARG A 129 -0.08 7.74 9.75
N LYS A 130 1.21 7.86 10.09
CA LYS A 130 1.89 6.96 11.03
C LYS A 130 1.19 6.90 12.39
N GLU A 131 0.71 8.03 12.90
CA GLU A 131 -0.06 8.12 14.15
C GLU A 131 -1.30 7.20 14.19
N VAL A 132 -1.88 6.86 13.04
CA VAL A 132 -3.01 5.93 12.96
C VAL A 132 -2.58 4.53 13.37
N TYR A 133 -1.43 4.08 12.88
CA TYR A 133 -0.87 2.78 13.28
C TYR A 133 -0.46 2.76 14.75
N GLU A 134 0.11 3.86 15.25
CA GLU A 134 0.52 4.01 16.65
C GLU A 134 -0.68 3.95 17.61
N ARG A 135 -1.80 4.59 17.25
CA ARG A 135 -2.99 4.68 18.10
C ARG A 135 -3.93 3.50 17.98
N PHE A 136 -4.06 2.92 16.79
CA PHE A 136 -5.08 1.91 16.51
C PHE A 136 -4.49 0.55 16.17
N GLY A 137 -3.18 0.41 16.17
CA GLY A 137 -2.47 -0.85 15.95
C GLY A 137 -2.18 -1.16 14.48
N LEU A 138 -1.30 -2.11 14.29
CA LEU A 138 -0.78 -2.59 13.02
C LEU A 138 -1.75 -3.57 12.34
N TYR A 139 -1.35 -4.17 11.23
CA TYR A 139 -2.10 -5.27 10.62
C TYR A 139 -2.10 -6.49 11.54
N ASN A 140 -3.25 -7.12 11.73
CA ASN A 140 -3.33 -8.40 12.43
C ASN A 140 -3.03 -9.54 11.46
N TYR A 141 -1.79 -10.04 11.44
CA TYR A 141 -1.34 -11.07 10.51
C TYR A 141 -1.95 -12.46 10.75
N GLU A 142 -2.71 -12.66 11.83
CA GLU A 142 -3.54 -13.86 11.99
C GLU A 142 -4.64 -13.95 10.92
N PHE A 143 -5.12 -12.82 10.43
CA PHE A 143 -6.02 -12.75 9.27
C PHE A 143 -5.24 -12.86 7.95
N LYS A 144 -4.75 -14.04 7.63
CA LYS A 144 -3.82 -14.31 6.52
C LYS A 144 -4.18 -13.70 5.16
N LYS A 145 -5.46 -13.41 4.88
CA LYS A 145 -5.95 -12.92 3.58
C LYS A 145 -6.80 -11.65 3.64
N SER A 146 -7.14 -11.15 4.83
CA SER A 146 -8.11 -10.06 4.99
C SER A 146 -7.74 -9.07 6.09
N SER A 147 -6.47 -9.04 6.52
CA SER A 147 -6.00 -8.09 7.51
C SER A 147 -6.07 -6.64 7.03
N ASP A 148 -5.94 -6.43 5.73
CA ASP A 148 -6.18 -5.14 5.08
C ASP A 148 -7.63 -4.66 5.25
N TYR A 149 -8.60 -5.54 5.04
CA TYR A 149 -10.02 -5.22 5.26
C TYR A 149 -10.33 -5.00 6.75
N GLU A 150 -9.78 -5.84 7.63
CA GLU A 150 -9.90 -5.66 9.09
C GLU A 150 -9.37 -4.29 9.51
N MET A 151 -8.17 -3.93 9.05
CA MET A 151 -7.54 -2.65 9.36
C MET A 151 -8.39 -1.47 8.87
N VAL A 152 -8.93 -1.52 7.66
CA VAL A 152 -9.82 -0.49 7.12
C VAL A 152 -11.12 -0.37 7.93
N LEU A 153 -11.72 -1.50 8.33
CA LEU A 153 -12.89 -1.50 9.22
C LEU A 153 -12.57 -0.89 10.58
N ARG A 154 -11.46 -1.28 11.18
CA ARG A 154 -11.01 -0.78 12.47
C ARG A 154 -10.78 0.73 12.45
N VAL A 155 -10.09 1.21 11.44
CA VAL A 155 -9.69 2.63 11.31
C VAL A 155 -10.87 3.50 10.87
N LEU A 156 -11.53 3.16 9.76
CA LEU A 156 -12.51 4.05 9.13
C LEU A 156 -13.95 3.85 9.64
N TYR A 157 -14.31 2.65 10.08
CA TYR A 157 -15.65 2.38 10.57
C TYR A 157 -15.72 2.42 12.10
N LYS A 158 -14.91 1.62 12.82
CA LYS A 158 -14.99 1.53 14.29
C LYS A 158 -14.51 2.81 14.97
N ASN A 159 -13.43 3.41 14.46
CA ASN A 159 -12.82 4.61 15.03
C ASN A 159 -13.16 5.91 14.26
N ASN A 160 -13.98 5.81 13.22
CA ASN A 160 -14.52 6.94 12.45
C ASN A 160 -13.46 7.95 11.99
N LEU A 161 -12.26 7.46 11.61
CA LEU A 161 -11.21 8.34 11.11
C LEU A 161 -11.54 8.85 9.69
N THR A 162 -11.01 10.00 9.37
CA THR A 162 -11.23 10.63 8.06
C THR A 162 -10.40 9.96 6.98
N THR A 163 -11.00 9.82 5.79
CA THR A 163 -10.30 9.36 4.58
C THR A 163 -10.60 10.29 3.41
N THR A 164 -9.65 10.47 2.52
CA THR A 164 -9.83 11.26 1.30
C THR A 164 -9.57 10.42 0.06
N TYR A 165 -10.39 10.62 -0.97
CA TYR A 165 -10.23 9.94 -2.26
C TYR A 165 -9.48 10.83 -3.25
N LEU A 166 -8.43 10.30 -3.85
CA LEU A 166 -7.72 10.91 -4.97
C LEU A 166 -8.20 10.25 -6.28
N PRO A 167 -9.00 10.94 -7.12
CA PRO A 167 -9.58 10.34 -8.33
C PRO A 167 -8.55 10.22 -9.46
N LYS A 168 -7.48 9.47 -9.21
CA LYS A 168 -6.39 9.20 -10.14
C LYS A 168 -5.92 7.76 -10.01
N ILE A 169 -5.47 7.18 -11.10
CA ILE A 169 -4.73 5.92 -11.07
C ILE A 169 -3.35 6.21 -10.51
N ILE A 170 -3.00 5.63 -9.36
CA ILE A 170 -1.69 5.81 -8.74
C ILE A 170 -0.87 4.52 -8.71
N VAL A 171 -1.50 3.35 -8.86
CA VAL A 171 -0.82 2.05 -8.88
C VAL A 171 -1.19 1.27 -10.13
N LYS A 172 -0.20 0.65 -10.75
CA LYS A 172 -0.33 -0.41 -11.74
C LYS A 172 0.00 -1.74 -11.05
N MET A 173 -1.02 -2.57 -10.85
CA MET A 173 -0.92 -3.88 -10.19
C MET A 173 -0.75 -4.98 -11.24
N ARG A 174 0.32 -5.76 -11.16
CA ARG A 174 0.52 -6.88 -12.11
C ARG A 174 -0.42 -8.02 -11.82
N LEU A 175 -1.00 -8.61 -12.87
CA LEU A 175 -1.77 -9.85 -12.75
C LEU A 175 -0.87 -11.04 -12.44
N GLY A 176 -1.38 -11.97 -11.62
CA GLY A 176 -0.70 -13.22 -11.27
C GLY A 176 -0.05 -13.24 -9.87
N GLY A 177 -0.15 -12.16 -9.10
CA GLY A 177 0.23 -12.13 -7.69
C GLY A 177 -0.69 -12.99 -6.81
N VAL A 178 -0.28 -13.20 -5.54
CA VAL A 178 -0.99 -14.08 -4.59
C VAL A 178 -2.47 -13.71 -4.42
N SER A 179 -2.79 -12.41 -4.43
CA SER A 179 -4.15 -11.89 -4.19
C SER A 179 -5.05 -11.91 -5.43
N ASN A 180 -4.52 -12.16 -6.63
CA ASN A 180 -5.31 -12.02 -7.87
C ASN A 180 -5.19 -13.21 -8.84
N LYS A 181 -4.75 -14.39 -8.35
CA LYS A 181 -4.63 -15.62 -9.16
C LYS A 181 -5.93 -16.06 -9.86
N ASN A 182 -7.09 -15.62 -9.35
CA ASN A 182 -8.42 -16.03 -9.85
C ASN A 182 -9.23 -14.84 -10.43
N ILE A 183 -8.59 -13.71 -10.71
CA ILE A 183 -9.27 -12.56 -11.33
C ILE A 183 -8.99 -12.59 -12.85
N ILE A 184 -9.67 -13.47 -13.55
CA ILE A 184 -9.82 -13.46 -15.01
C ILE A 184 -11.30 -13.50 -15.31
#